data_2c1c9aa013e44085ec7b191cebaa3f25
#
_entry.id   2c1c9aa013e44085ec7b191cebaa3f25
#
_cell.length_a   1.000
_cell.length_b   1.000
_cell.length_c   1.000
_cell.angle_alpha   90.00
_cell.angle_beta   90.00
_cell.angle_gamma   90.00
#
_symmetry.space_group_name_H-M   'P 1'
#
loop_
_entity.id
_entity.type
_entity.pdbx_description
1 polymer ?
#
loop_
_entity_poly.entity_id
_entity_poly.type
_entity_poly.pdbx_seq_one_letter_code
_entity_poly.pdbx_strand_id
1 'polypeptide(L)'
;GGTVGFEQDFNRFQLKMDGLVDRTVYQDSKLTDGTSTNNRDRNFNQYGGVARVSYEVLPGLKPFGEIQGDVRVHDQERDRFLYLRDSSGGYIKAGTTFEFTRLLTGEASIGYLARKYEDPRLEVLKGLLTSASLVWTPTPLTTARFITTTSIDETTVPGVPGVLTRLYTVQVDHDFRRWLTAVGKFTYGTQDYQENFRSDKIYSIEGNLIYKMSRELWVKAQVRRDILNSNVVGGSTAATVVMLGVRLQR
;
A
#
# COMPACT_ATOMS: atom_id res chain seq x y z
N GLY A 1 -2.39 7.28 13.17
CA GLY A 1 -2.34 5.92 13.71
C GLY A 1 -1.17 5.68 14.63
N GLY A 2 -1.23 4.58 15.35
CA GLY A 2 -0.17 4.12 16.25
C GLY A 2 -0.15 2.60 16.32
N THR A 3 1.06 2.05 16.55
CA THR A 3 1.27 0.63 16.74
C THR A 3 2.08 0.42 18.01
N VAL A 4 1.66 -0.56 18.82
CA VAL A 4 2.40 -1.02 19.98
C VAL A 4 2.69 -2.49 19.79
N GLY A 5 3.96 -2.88 19.85
CA GLY A 5 4.39 -4.24 19.56
C GLY A 5 5.26 -4.85 20.65
N PHE A 6 5.23 -6.15 20.67
CA PHE A 6 6.09 -7.00 21.47
C PHE A 6 6.80 -7.99 20.52
N GLU A 7 8.11 -8.13 20.68
CA GLU A 7 8.92 -9.07 19.90
C GLU A 7 9.83 -9.85 20.87
N GLN A 8 9.84 -11.16 20.72
CA GLN A 8 10.64 -12.06 21.54
C GLN A 8 11.33 -13.13 20.68
N ASP A 9 12.63 -13.23 20.84
CA ASP A 9 13.44 -14.27 20.21
C ASP A 9 13.66 -15.46 21.16
N PHE A 10 13.40 -16.66 20.63
CA PHE A 10 13.63 -17.94 21.29
C PHE A 10 14.57 -18.78 20.43
N ASN A 11 15.88 -18.57 20.54
CA ASN A 11 16.89 -19.21 19.71
C ASN A 11 16.63 -18.96 18.20
N ARG A 12 16.06 -19.95 17.48
CA ARG A 12 15.71 -19.83 16.05
C ARG A 12 14.26 -19.38 15.81
N PHE A 13 13.43 -19.37 16.84
CA PHE A 13 12.06 -18.90 16.75
C PHE A 13 11.97 -17.42 17.15
N GLN A 14 11.17 -16.67 16.44
CA GLN A 14 10.82 -15.30 16.76
C GLN A 14 9.30 -15.18 16.78
N LEU A 15 8.76 -14.63 17.87
CA LEU A 15 7.36 -14.28 18.02
C LEU A 15 7.25 -12.75 18.02
N LYS A 16 6.39 -12.22 17.15
CA LYS A 16 6.05 -10.83 17.11
C LYS A 16 4.54 -10.65 17.21
N MET A 17 4.10 -9.74 18.07
CA MET A 17 2.71 -9.36 18.26
C MET A 17 2.60 -7.85 18.25
N ASP A 18 1.73 -7.31 17.40
CA ASP A 18 1.49 -5.87 17.29
C ASP A 18 0.00 -5.59 17.48
N GLY A 19 -0.32 -4.59 18.32
CA GLY A 19 -1.64 -3.96 18.39
C GLY A 19 -1.62 -2.69 17.55
N LEU A 20 -2.66 -2.44 16.75
CA LEU A 20 -2.74 -1.27 15.89
C LEU A 20 -4.03 -0.48 16.15
N VAL A 21 -3.90 0.83 16.09
CA VAL A 21 -5.01 1.79 16.11
C VAL A 21 -4.75 2.78 14.99
N ASP A 22 -5.69 2.92 14.08
CA ASP A 22 -5.57 3.85 12.97
C ASP A 22 -6.85 4.66 12.77
N ARG A 23 -6.69 5.86 12.24
CA ARG A 23 -7.77 6.78 11.90
C ARG A 23 -7.65 7.20 10.46
N THR A 24 -8.66 6.90 9.65
CA THR A 24 -8.76 7.33 8.26
C THR A 24 -9.78 8.44 8.13
N VAL A 25 -9.38 9.57 7.54
CA VAL A 25 -10.23 10.74 7.28
C VAL A 25 -10.17 11.07 5.80
N TYR A 26 -11.32 11.08 5.14
CA TYR A 26 -11.44 11.45 3.74
C TYR A 26 -11.79 12.93 3.62
N GLN A 27 -11.05 13.64 2.78
CA GLN A 27 -11.34 15.04 2.46
C GLN A 27 -12.49 15.15 1.48
N ASP A 28 -13.24 16.25 1.59
CA ASP A 28 -14.31 16.57 0.64
C ASP A 28 -13.70 16.80 -0.76
N SER A 29 -14.36 16.29 -1.79
CA SER A 29 -13.93 16.41 -3.18
C SER A 29 -14.66 17.58 -3.85
N LYS A 30 -13.92 18.37 -4.65
CA LYS A 30 -14.51 19.37 -5.55
C LYS A 30 -14.70 18.76 -6.92
N LEU A 31 -15.93 18.83 -7.42
CA LEU A 31 -16.28 18.39 -8.77
C LEU A 31 -15.91 19.47 -9.79
N THR A 32 -15.85 19.10 -11.07
CA THR A 32 -15.51 20.00 -12.18
C THR A 32 -16.54 21.12 -12.40
N ASP A 33 -17.76 20.94 -11.92
CA ASP A 33 -18.84 21.95 -11.92
C ASP A 33 -18.75 22.93 -10.75
N GLY A 34 -17.73 22.79 -9.88
CA GLY A 34 -17.52 23.63 -8.69
C GLY A 34 -18.28 23.17 -7.44
N THR A 35 -19.12 22.15 -7.55
CA THR A 35 -19.83 21.58 -6.38
C THR A 35 -18.86 20.79 -5.50
N SER A 36 -19.16 20.69 -4.20
CA SER A 36 -18.39 19.91 -3.24
C SER A 36 -19.14 18.64 -2.84
N THR A 37 -18.45 17.51 -2.89
CA THR A 37 -18.98 16.23 -2.42
C THR A 37 -18.38 15.92 -1.08
N ASN A 38 -19.22 15.76 -0.07
CA ASN A 38 -18.80 15.36 1.28
C ASN A 38 -18.44 13.87 1.29
N ASN A 39 -17.28 13.52 1.88
CA ASN A 39 -16.80 12.15 1.99
C ASN A 39 -16.65 11.68 3.46
N ARG A 40 -17.28 12.37 4.41
CA ARG A 40 -17.17 12.06 5.85
C ARG A 40 -17.84 10.75 6.24
N ASP A 41 -18.79 10.29 5.43
CA ASP A 41 -19.44 8.99 5.58
C ASP A 41 -18.47 7.79 5.42
N ARG A 42 -17.23 8.05 4.95
CA ARG A 42 -16.16 7.06 4.78
C ARG A 42 -15.10 7.14 5.86
N ASN A 43 -15.23 8.08 6.81
CA ASN A 43 -14.27 8.20 7.91
C ASN A 43 -14.47 7.06 8.90
N PHE A 44 -13.38 6.43 9.32
CA PHE A 44 -13.44 5.34 10.29
C PHE A 44 -12.21 5.30 11.19
N ASN A 45 -12.40 4.67 12.36
CA ASN A 45 -11.33 4.19 13.21
C ASN A 45 -11.14 2.70 12.97
N GLN A 46 -9.89 2.25 12.92
CA GLN A 46 -9.54 0.84 12.78
C GLN A 46 -8.75 0.41 14.00
N TYR A 47 -9.17 -0.70 14.59
CA TYR A 47 -8.52 -1.34 15.75
C TYR A 47 -8.20 -2.77 15.38
N GLY A 48 -7.00 -3.24 15.67
CA GLY A 48 -6.64 -4.60 15.29
C GLY A 48 -5.38 -5.10 15.96
N GLY A 49 -5.02 -6.33 15.61
CA GLY A 49 -3.80 -6.96 16.06
C GLY A 49 -3.23 -7.90 15.02
N VAL A 50 -1.92 -8.05 15.07
CA VAL A 50 -1.13 -8.94 14.20
C VAL A 50 -0.31 -9.87 15.08
N ALA A 51 -0.27 -11.14 14.73
CA ALA A 51 0.66 -12.10 15.32
C ALA A 51 1.46 -12.77 14.21
N ARG A 52 2.78 -12.81 14.38
CA ARG A 52 3.71 -13.42 13.44
C ARG A 52 4.66 -14.34 14.16
N VAL A 53 4.84 -15.53 13.61
CA VAL A 53 5.84 -16.52 14.04
C VAL A 53 6.80 -16.74 12.88
N SER A 54 8.09 -16.62 13.16
CA SER A 54 9.18 -16.83 12.20
C SER A 54 10.14 -17.89 12.73
N TYR A 55 10.75 -18.65 11.83
CA TYR A 55 11.76 -19.66 12.17
C TYR A 55 12.99 -19.50 11.28
N GLU A 56 14.18 -19.36 11.88
CA GLU A 56 15.44 -19.29 11.13
C GLU A 56 15.89 -20.68 10.74
N VAL A 57 15.65 -21.06 9.48
CA VAL A 57 16.07 -22.36 8.92
C VAL A 57 17.57 -22.36 8.68
N LEU A 58 18.06 -21.30 8.07
CA LEU A 58 19.47 -21.03 7.78
C LEU A 58 19.74 -19.55 8.06
N PRO A 59 21.00 -19.16 8.35
CA PRO A 59 21.36 -17.75 8.41
C PRO A 59 20.90 -17.00 7.15
N GLY A 60 20.08 -15.96 7.33
CA GLY A 60 19.52 -15.21 6.22
C GLY A 60 18.28 -15.81 5.54
N LEU A 61 17.70 -16.90 6.07
CA LEU A 61 16.43 -17.44 5.56
C LEU A 61 15.48 -17.74 6.72
N LYS A 62 14.41 -16.92 6.83
CA LYS A 62 13.41 -16.98 7.88
C LYS A 62 12.00 -17.11 7.29
N PRO A 63 11.47 -18.31 7.05
CA PRO A 63 10.05 -18.50 6.80
C PRO A 63 9.21 -18.04 7.98
N PHE A 64 7.99 -17.55 7.69
CA PHE A 64 7.05 -17.09 8.71
C PHE A 64 5.61 -17.38 8.34
N GLY A 65 4.77 -17.44 9.37
CA GLY A 65 3.32 -17.36 9.29
C GLY A 65 2.83 -16.13 10.04
N GLU A 66 1.83 -15.44 9.50
CA GLU A 66 1.28 -14.23 10.09
C GLU A 66 -0.25 -14.24 9.97
N ILE A 67 -0.91 -13.84 11.04
CA ILE A 67 -2.36 -13.63 11.09
C ILE A 67 -2.65 -12.24 11.60
N GLN A 68 -3.64 -11.58 10.99
CA GLN A 68 -4.15 -10.29 11.43
C GLN A 68 -5.66 -10.35 11.58
N GLY A 69 -6.20 -9.66 12.59
CA GLY A 69 -7.61 -9.36 12.72
C GLY A 69 -7.82 -7.90 13.06
N ASP A 70 -8.86 -7.26 12.48
CA ASP A 70 -9.21 -5.89 12.77
C ASP A 70 -10.70 -5.61 12.62
N VAL A 71 -11.14 -4.54 13.29
CA VAL A 71 -12.49 -3.97 13.14
C VAL A 71 -12.38 -2.52 12.69
N ARG A 72 -13.30 -2.11 11.80
CA ARG A 72 -13.48 -0.72 11.37
C ARG A 72 -14.81 -0.21 11.91
N VAL A 73 -14.76 0.93 12.57
CA VAL A 73 -15.92 1.63 13.13
C VAL A 73 -16.00 3.00 12.46
N HIS A 74 -17.06 3.21 11.68
CA HIS A 74 -17.29 4.46 10.95
C HIS A 74 -17.87 5.54 11.87
N ASP A 75 -17.61 6.82 11.53
CA ASP A 75 -18.17 7.96 12.27
C ASP A 75 -19.68 8.08 12.09
N GLN A 76 -20.17 7.62 10.95
CA GLN A 76 -21.59 7.61 10.61
C GLN A 76 -22.06 6.17 10.51
N GLU A 77 -23.13 5.84 11.23
CA GLU A 77 -23.72 4.51 11.23
C GLU A 77 -24.07 4.03 9.82
N ARG A 78 -24.54 4.98 8.96
CA ARG A 78 -24.91 4.70 7.57
C ARG A 78 -24.21 5.64 6.61
N ASP A 79 -23.79 5.08 5.48
CA ASP A 79 -23.27 5.89 4.38
C ASP A 79 -24.41 6.66 3.66
N ARG A 80 -24.05 7.47 2.67
CA ARG A 80 -25.00 8.24 1.84
C ARG A 80 -26.03 7.40 1.08
N PHE A 81 -25.81 6.08 1.00
CA PHE A 81 -26.70 5.10 0.37
C PHE A 81 -27.41 4.20 1.38
N LEU A 82 -27.34 4.56 2.67
CA LEU A 82 -28.00 3.87 3.79
C LEU A 82 -27.45 2.45 4.06
N TYR A 83 -26.19 2.18 3.71
CA TYR A 83 -25.50 0.95 4.09
C TYR A 83 -24.75 1.10 5.41
N LEU A 84 -24.75 0.03 6.24
CA LEU A 84 -23.93 -0.08 7.44
C LEU A 84 -22.51 -0.50 7.02
N ARG A 85 -21.54 0.42 7.16
CA ARG A 85 -20.17 0.21 6.68
C ARG A 85 -19.22 -0.35 7.74
N ASP A 86 -19.65 -0.43 8.99
CA ASP A 86 -18.85 -1.07 10.02
C ASP A 86 -18.52 -2.49 9.62
N SER A 87 -17.29 -2.92 9.90
CA SER A 87 -16.80 -4.18 9.35
C SER A 87 -15.73 -4.81 10.24
N SER A 88 -15.68 -6.13 10.20
CA SER A 88 -14.61 -6.92 10.78
C SER A 88 -13.89 -7.70 9.69
N GLY A 89 -12.58 -7.81 9.81
CA GLY A 89 -11.81 -8.49 8.79
C GLY A 89 -10.45 -8.94 9.29
N GLY A 90 -9.69 -9.52 8.39
CA GLY A 90 -8.35 -9.95 8.67
C GLY A 90 -7.74 -10.73 7.52
N TYR A 91 -6.55 -11.24 7.76
CA TYR A 91 -5.87 -12.12 6.82
C TYR A 91 -5.03 -13.18 7.53
N ILE A 92 -4.73 -14.22 6.78
CA ILE A 92 -3.66 -15.16 7.08
C ILE A 92 -2.70 -15.19 5.90
N LYS A 93 -1.41 -15.10 6.16
CA LYS A 93 -0.37 -15.21 5.13
C LYS A 93 0.83 -16.00 5.62
N ALA A 94 1.53 -16.62 4.68
CA ALA A 94 2.80 -17.26 4.88
C ALA A 94 3.83 -16.69 3.90
N GLY A 95 5.07 -16.64 4.31
CA GLY A 95 6.12 -16.06 3.50
C GLY A 95 7.51 -16.40 4.03
N THR A 96 8.47 -15.71 3.48
CA THR A 96 9.86 -15.82 3.92
C THR A 96 10.57 -14.47 3.85
N THR A 97 11.34 -14.16 4.85
CA THR A 97 12.37 -13.12 4.82
C THR A 97 13.68 -13.78 4.41
N PHE A 98 14.42 -13.17 3.52
CA PHE A 98 15.66 -13.74 3.01
C PHE A 98 16.74 -12.69 2.78
N GLU A 99 17.95 -13.13 3.00
CA GLU A 99 19.20 -12.45 2.66
C GLU A 99 20.09 -13.46 1.94
N PHE A 100 19.80 -13.70 0.65
CA PHE A 100 20.56 -14.70 -0.12
C PHE A 100 22.00 -14.30 -0.35
N THR A 101 22.23 -13.00 -0.50
CA THR A 101 23.54 -12.39 -0.56
C THR A 101 23.42 -10.98 0.02
N ARG A 102 24.56 -10.32 0.30
CA ARG A 102 24.55 -8.90 0.65
C ARG A 102 23.93 -8.00 -0.43
N LEU A 103 23.74 -8.56 -1.63
CA LEU A 103 23.20 -7.84 -2.79
C LEU A 103 21.68 -8.00 -2.98
N LEU A 104 21.09 -9.08 -2.43
CA LEU A 104 19.67 -9.37 -2.58
C LEU A 104 19.06 -9.73 -1.23
N THR A 105 18.26 -8.84 -0.72
CA THR A 105 17.53 -8.99 0.54
C THR A 105 16.05 -8.70 0.35
N GLY A 106 15.21 -9.23 1.20
CA GLY A 106 13.81 -8.89 1.18
C GLY A 106 12.90 -9.88 1.88
N GLU A 107 11.62 -9.66 1.65
CA GLU A 107 10.53 -10.49 2.14
C GLU A 107 9.52 -10.70 1.03
N ALA A 108 8.96 -11.89 0.94
CA ALA A 108 7.83 -12.19 0.07
C ALA A 108 6.83 -13.10 0.79
N SER A 109 5.55 -12.84 0.61
CA SER A 109 4.47 -13.59 1.22
C SER A 109 3.24 -13.67 0.33
N ILE A 110 2.47 -14.73 0.54
CA ILE A 110 1.18 -14.96 -0.06
C ILE A 110 0.18 -15.37 1.02
N GLY A 111 -1.07 -14.96 0.87
CA GLY A 111 -2.10 -15.25 1.84
C GLY A 111 -3.48 -15.02 1.30
N TYR A 112 -4.42 -15.00 2.21
CA TYR A 112 -5.83 -14.77 1.92
C TYR A 112 -6.39 -13.79 2.92
N LEU A 113 -7.15 -12.81 2.42
CA LEU A 113 -7.83 -11.81 3.22
C LEU A 113 -9.35 -11.94 3.06
N ALA A 114 -10.07 -11.58 4.12
CA ALA A 114 -11.51 -11.48 4.11
C ALA A 114 -11.97 -10.34 5.01
N ARG A 115 -13.08 -9.68 4.64
CA ARG A 115 -13.73 -8.63 5.42
C ARG A 115 -15.24 -8.75 5.30
N LYS A 116 -15.92 -8.81 6.44
CA LYS A 116 -17.38 -8.87 6.54
C LYS A 116 -17.90 -7.53 7.04
N TYR A 117 -18.91 -7.00 6.36
CA TYR A 117 -19.64 -5.79 6.75
C TYR A 117 -20.83 -6.14 7.63
N GLU A 118 -21.29 -5.19 8.44
CA GLU A 118 -22.49 -5.36 9.26
C GLU A 118 -23.76 -5.39 8.42
N ASP A 119 -23.78 -4.67 7.29
CA ASP A 119 -24.92 -4.68 6.38
C ASP A 119 -25.04 -6.02 5.65
N PRO A 120 -26.14 -6.78 5.82
CA PRO A 120 -26.30 -8.08 5.16
C PRO A 120 -26.47 -7.96 3.63
N ARG A 121 -26.70 -6.75 3.09
CA ARG A 121 -26.76 -6.49 1.65
C ARG A 121 -25.39 -6.38 1.02
N LEU A 122 -24.33 -6.25 1.82
CA LEU A 122 -22.95 -6.20 1.37
C LEU A 122 -22.32 -7.59 1.54
N GLU A 123 -21.85 -8.15 0.44
CA GLU A 123 -21.18 -9.46 0.48
C GLU A 123 -19.80 -9.38 1.17
N VAL A 124 -19.34 -10.55 1.60
CA VAL A 124 -18.02 -10.68 2.22
C VAL A 124 -16.96 -10.42 1.16
N LEU A 125 -16.23 -9.33 1.31
CA LEU A 125 -15.07 -9.04 0.49
C LEU A 125 -13.94 -10.02 0.81
N LYS A 126 -13.39 -10.68 -0.20
CA LYS A 126 -12.33 -11.69 -0.03
C LYS A 126 -11.39 -11.68 -1.24
N GLY A 127 -10.15 -12.07 -0.99
CA GLY A 127 -9.19 -12.11 -2.08
C GLY A 127 -7.81 -12.63 -1.70
N LEU A 128 -7.03 -12.89 -2.75
CA LEU A 128 -5.63 -13.25 -2.62
C LEU A 128 -4.83 -12.06 -2.13
N LEU A 129 -4.09 -12.25 -1.06
CA LEU A 129 -3.13 -11.29 -0.52
C LEU A 129 -1.74 -11.63 -1.04
N THR A 130 -1.11 -10.68 -1.71
CA THR A 130 0.29 -10.76 -2.09
C THR A 130 1.04 -9.57 -1.51
N SER A 131 2.19 -9.82 -0.91
CA SER A 131 3.06 -8.78 -0.36
C SER A 131 4.50 -9.18 -0.59
N ALA A 132 5.27 -8.28 -1.17
CA ALA A 132 6.72 -8.44 -1.26
C ALA A 132 7.42 -7.08 -1.15
N SER A 133 8.62 -7.11 -0.60
CA SER A 133 9.54 -5.99 -0.54
C SER A 133 10.95 -6.52 -0.78
N LEU A 134 11.45 -6.37 -2.00
CA LEU A 134 12.74 -6.88 -2.43
C LEU A 134 13.69 -5.72 -2.72
N VAL A 135 14.92 -5.84 -2.27
CA VAL A 135 16.00 -4.88 -2.52
C VAL A 135 17.15 -5.61 -3.15
N TRP A 136 17.55 -5.15 -4.32
CA TRP A 136 18.69 -5.69 -5.06
C TRP A 136 19.69 -4.57 -5.37
N THR A 137 20.92 -4.75 -4.93
CA THR A 137 22.04 -3.80 -5.11
C THR A 137 23.13 -4.41 -6.00
N PRO A 138 22.91 -4.53 -7.32
CA PRO A 138 23.87 -5.17 -8.23
C PRO A 138 25.23 -4.49 -8.25
N THR A 139 25.24 -3.20 -7.97
CA THR A 139 26.47 -2.40 -7.83
C THR A 139 26.34 -1.42 -6.67
N PRO A 140 27.44 -0.88 -6.11
CA PRO A 140 27.39 0.14 -5.07
C PRO A 140 26.66 1.44 -5.49
N LEU A 141 26.48 1.65 -6.80
CA LEU A 141 25.84 2.84 -7.38
C LEU A 141 24.39 2.60 -7.80
N THR A 142 23.91 1.35 -7.79
CA THR A 142 22.59 1.00 -8.29
C THR A 142 21.82 0.20 -7.27
N THR A 143 20.63 0.64 -6.94
CA THR A 143 19.68 -0.11 -6.10
C THR A 143 18.37 -0.26 -6.84
N ALA A 144 17.91 -1.48 -7.01
CA ALA A 144 16.59 -1.80 -7.53
C ALA A 144 15.68 -2.29 -6.39
N ARG A 145 14.44 -1.81 -6.35
CA ARG A 145 13.43 -2.24 -5.37
C ARG A 145 12.20 -2.74 -6.10
N PHE A 146 11.67 -3.86 -5.65
CA PHE A 146 10.37 -4.36 -6.08
C PHE A 146 9.46 -4.45 -4.87
N ILE A 147 8.29 -3.80 -4.95
CA ILE A 147 7.31 -3.78 -3.87
C ILE A 147 5.98 -4.19 -4.46
N THR A 148 5.30 -5.14 -3.83
CA THR A 148 3.90 -5.43 -4.11
C THR A 148 3.08 -5.37 -2.84
N THR A 149 1.89 -4.77 -2.95
CA THR A 149 0.94 -4.63 -1.85
C THR A 149 -0.46 -4.97 -2.32
N THR A 150 -1.23 -5.58 -1.43
CA THR A 150 -2.67 -5.80 -1.60
C THR A 150 -3.40 -5.12 -0.45
N SER A 151 -4.39 -4.30 -0.75
CA SER A 151 -5.23 -3.61 0.24
C SER A 151 -6.72 -3.71 -0.09
N ILE A 152 -7.54 -3.52 0.93
CA ILE A 152 -8.98 -3.31 0.78
C ILE A 152 -9.26 -1.84 1.03
N ASP A 153 -9.74 -1.16 -0.01
CA ASP A 153 -10.06 0.26 0.02
C ASP A 153 -11.59 0.46 0.05
N GLU A 154 -12.01 1.54 0.73
CA GLU A 154 -13.41 1.98 0.72
C GLU A 154 -13.81 2.53 -0.65
N THR A 155 -15.09 2.38 -1.00
CA THR A 155 -15.63 2.83 -2.28
C THR A 155 -16.85 3.73 -2.11
N THR A 156 -17.07 4.61 -3.10
CA THR A 156 -18.28 5.42 -3.22
C THR A 156 -19.32 4.80 -4.15
N VAL A 157 -19.05 3.62 -4.71
CA VAL A 157 -19.99 2.92 -5.59
C VAL A 157 -21.08 2.25 -4.74
N PRO A 158 -22.38 2.55 -4.97
CA PRO A 158 -23.46 1.98 -4.19
C PRO A 158 -23.49 0.45 -4.28
N GLY A 159 -23.76 -0.23 -3.15
CA GLY A 159 -23.90 -1.68 -3.10
C GLY A 159 -22.59 -2.46 -3.25
N VAL A 160 -21.47 -1.78 -3.44
CA VAL A 160 -20.14 -2.43 -3.51
C VAL A 160 -19.52 -2.43 -2.12
N PRO A 161 -19.13 -3.59 -1.58
CA PRO A 161 -18.54 -3.69 -0.24
C PRO A 161 -17.18 -3.00 -0.16
N GLY A 162 -16.37 -3.05 -1.21
CA GLY A 162 -15.06 -2.43 -1.25
C GLY A 162 -14.32 -2.75 -2.53
N VAL A 163 -13.11 -2.22 -2.62
CA VAL A 163 -12.22 -2.41 -3.78
C VAL A 163 -10.97 -3.15 -3.33
N LEU A 164 -10.67 -4.27 -3.99
CA LEU A 164 -9.42 -4.96 -3.81
C LEU A 164 -8.36 -4.33 -4.72
N THR A 165 -7.46 -3.57 -4.12
CA THR A 165 -6.37 -2.89 -4.82
C THR A 165 -5.09 -3.70 -4.72
N ARG A 166 -4.45 -4.00 -5.85
CA ARG A 166 -3.13 -4.61 -5.93
C ARG A 166 -2.19 -3.68 -6.66
N LEU A 167 -1.05 -3.38 -6.06
CA LEU A 167 -0.03 -2.51 -6.63
C LEU A 167 1.29 -3.27 -6.75
N TYR A 168 1.94 -3.12 -7.89
CA TYR A 168 3.27 -3.67 -8.20
C TYR A 168 4.17 -2.50 -8.60
N THR A 169 5.20 -2.24 -7.81
CA THR A 169 6.10 -1.12 -8.01
C THR A 169 7.53 -1.61 -8.21
N VAL A 170 8.16 -1.14 -9.27
CA VAL A 170 9.59 -1.27 -9.51
C VAL A 170 10.22 0.12 -9.41
N GLN A 171 11.26 0.25 -8.62
CA GLN A 171 12.03 1.48 -8.49
C GLN A 171 13.51 1.16 -8.70
N VAL A 172 14.20 1.98 -9.45
CA VAL A 172 15.65 1.89 -9.66
C VAL A 172 16.27 3.24 -9.33
N ASP A 173 17.18 3.22 -8.38
CA ASP A 173 18.00 4.37 -7.99
C ASP A 173 19.41 4.16 -8.57
N HIS A 174 19.95 5.16 -9.25
CA HIS A 174 21.31 5.10 -9.79
C HIS A 174 22.09 6.40 -9.53
N ASP A 175 23.24 6.26 -8.89
CA ASP A 175 24.16 7.36 -8.64
C ASP A 175 25.14 7.52 -9.81
N PHE A 176 24.84 8.40 -10.79
CA PHE A 176 25.74 8.70 -11.93
C PHE A 176 27.02 9.36 -11.46
N ARG A 177 26.92 10.20 -10.44
CA ARG A 177 28.00 10.92 -9.79
C ARG A 177 27.66 11.11 -8.31
N ARG A 178 28.66 11.43 -7.49
CA ARG A 178 28.45 11.74 -6.07
C ARG A 178 27.40 12.84 -5.82
N TRP A 179 27.24 13.72 -6.80
CA TRP A 179 26.33 14.86 -6.76
C TRP A 179 25.06 14.69 -7.61
N LEU A 180 24.94 13.58 -8.37
CA LEU A 180 23.80 13.36 -9.27
C LEU A 180 23.25 11.94 -9.11
N THR A 181 22.01 11.84 -8.61
CA THR A 181 21.24 10.61 -8.51
C THR A 181 20.00 10.69 -9.40
N ALA A 182 19.74 9.68 -10.21
CA ALA A 182 18.47 9.51 -10.89
C ALA A 182 17.67 8.37 -10.25
N VAL A 183 16.36 8.57 -10.16
CA VAL A 183 15.41 7.55 -9.67
C VAL A 183 14.32 7.38 -10.70
N GLY A 184 14.17 6.17 -11.20
CA GLY A 184 13.07 5.74 -12.04
C GLY A 184 12.10 4.88 -11.25
N LYS A 185 10.78 5.13 -11.36
CA LYS A 185 9.76 4.34 -10.69
C LYS A 185 8.63 4.03 -11.65
N PHE A 186 8.22 2.78 -11.70
CA PHE A 186 7.06 2.31 -12.43
C PHE A 186 6.12 1.58 -11.47
N THR A 187 4.84 1.93 -11.50
CA THR A 187 3.81 1.25 -10.74
C THR A 187 2.72 0.77 -11.70
N TYR A 188 2.39 -0.50 -11.60
CA TYR A 188 1.20 -1.10 -12.21
C TYR A 188 0.25 -1.51 -11.08
N GLY A 189 -1.05 -1.28 -11.27
CA GLY A 189 -2.05 -1.67 -10.30
C GLY A 189 -3.35 -2.14 -10.93
N THR A 190 -4.10 -2.93 -10.17
CA THR A 190 -5.48 -3.31 -10.47
C THR A 190 -6.37 -2.98 -9.30
N GLN A 191 -7.56 -2.49 -9.60
CA GLN A 191 -8.64 -2.23 -8.64
C GLN A 191 -9.85 -3.04 -9.07
N ASP A 192 -10.16 -4.10 -8.31
CA ASP A 192 -11.28 -4.99 -8.57
C ASP A 192 -12.42 -4.63 -7.60
N TYR A 193 -13.50 -4.09 -8.13
CA TYR A 193 -14.72 -3.75 -7.38
C TYR A 193 -15.51 -5.03 -7.15
N GLN A 194 -15.57 -5.46 -5.89
CA GLN A 194 -16.24 -6.73 -5.56
C GLN A 194 -17.75 -6.62 -5.82
N GLU A 195 -18.34 -7.70 -6.35
CA GLU A 195 -19.76 -7.76 -6.78
C GLU A 195 -20.16 -6.70 -7.83
N ASN A 196 -19.17 -6.16 -8.55
CA ASN A 196 -19.39 -5.19 -9.61
C ASN A 196 -18.51 -5.52 -10.83
N PHE A 197 -19.04 -5.27 -12.03
CA PHE A 197 -18.29 -5.48 -13.27
C PHE A 197 -17.13 -4.47 -13.48
N ARG A 198 -17.04 -3.43 -12.62
CA ARG A 198 -16.01 -2.42 -12.73
C ARG A 198 -14.64 -2.99 -12.32
N SER A 199 -13.68 -2.77 -13.19
CA SER A 199 -12.27 -3.07 -12.96
C SER A 199 -11.43 -1.94 -13.54
N ASP A 200 -10.54 -1.38 -12.72
CA ASP A 200 -9.68 -0.28 -13.10
C ASP A 200 -8.22 -0.73 -13.11
N LYS A 201 -7.44 -0.27 -14.09
CA LYS A 201 -6.00 -0.49 -14.18
C LYS A 201 -5.26 0.83 -13.97
N ILE A 202 -4.29 0.80 -13.10
CA ILE A 202 -3.47 1.96 -12.73
C ILE A 202 -2.08 1.78 -13.33
N TYR A 203 -1.57 2.82 -13.98
CA TYR A 203 -0.19 2.91 -14.43
C TYR A 203 0.38 4.24 -13.94
N SER A 204 1.55 4.20 -13.33
CA SER A 204 2.30 5.39 -12.93
C SER A 204 3.75 5.25 -13.34
N ILE A 205 4.26 6.22 -14.06
CA ILE A 205 5.68 6.31 -14.45
C ILE A 205 6.22 7.60 -13.85
N GLU A 206 7.29 7.49 -13.08
CA GLU A 206 7.91 8.61 -12.39
C GLU A 206 9.42 8.60 -12.63
N GLY A 207 9.96 9.77 -12.95
CA GLY A 207 11.39 10.04 -13.03
C GLY A 207 11.76 11.18 -12.08
N ASN A 208 12.78 10.96 -11.26
CA ASN A 208 13.33 11.98 -10.37
C ASN A 208 14.81 12.18 -10.67
N LEU A 209 15.24 13.42 -10.68
CA LEU A 209 16.64 13.82 -10.73
C LEU A 209 16.99 14.58 -9.47
N ILE A 210 18.00 14.12 -8.74
CA ILE A 210 18.43 14.73 -7.48
C ILE A 210 19.85 15.25 -7.69
N TYR A 211 20.00 16.57 -7.66
CA TYR A 211 21.27 17.27 -7.75
C TYR A 211 21.70 17.76 -6.36
N LYS A 212 22.78 17.20 -5.83
CA LYS A 212 23.34 17.51 -4.51
C LYS A 212 24.36 18.64 -4.71
N MET A 213 23.90 19.90 -4.63
CA MET A 213 24.77 21.09 -4.84
C MET A 213 25.83 21.21 -3.75
N SER A 214 25.44 20.92 -2.50
CA SER A 214 26.34 20.87 -1.35
C SER A 214 25.86 19.77 -0.38
N ARG A 215 26.55 19.62 0.76
CA ARG A 215 26.09 18.71 1.82
C ARG A 215 24.73 19.13 2.39
N GLU A 216 24.41 20.42 2.35
CA GLU A 216 23.24 21.01 2.97
C GLU A 216 22.12 21.32 1.97
N LEU A 217 22.44 21.47 0.67
CA LEU A 217 21.50 21.94 -0.34
C LEU A 217 21.37 20.93 -1.48
N TRP A 218 20.16 20.39 -1.65
CA TRP A 218 19.82 19.51 -2.77
C TRP A 218 18.66 20.09 -3.56
N VAL A 219 18.76 19.98 -4.89
CA VAL A 219 17.68 20.32 -5.82
C VAL A 219 17.11 19.03 -6.38
N LYS A 220 15.78 18.91 -6.39
CA LYS A 220 15.07 17.75 -6.90
C LYS A 220 14.11 18.18 -8.01
N ALA A 221 14.22 17.57 -9.19
CA ALA A 221 13.24 17.65 -10.25
C ALA A 221 12.50 16.32 -10.37
N GLN A 222 11.19 16.38 -10.55
CA GLN A 222 10.33 15.21 -10.68
C GLN A 222 9.35 15.39 -11.81
N VAL A 223 9.18 14.35 -12.62
CA VAL A 223 8.10 14.22 -13.60
C VAL A 223 7.39 12.92 -13.35
N ARG A 224 6.06 12.95 -13.24
CA ARG A 224 5.23 11.78 -13.04
C ARG A 224 4.03 11.81 -13.99
N ARG A 225 3.74 10.67 -14.60
CA ARG A 225 2.55 10.45 -15.40
C ARG A 225 1.72 9.32 -14.77
N ASP A 226 0.50 9.67 -14.36
CA ASP A 226 -0.48 8.72 -13.82
C ASP A 226 -1.57 8.50 -14.86
N ILE A 227 -1.97 7.25 -15.06
CA ILE A 227 -3.02 6.83 -15.97
C ILE A 227 -3.91 5.82 -15.24
N LEU A 228 -5.19 6.12 -15.15
CA LEU A 228 -6.23 5.21 -14.69
C LEU A 228 -7.07 4.81 -15.90
N ASN A 229 -7.08 3.53 -16.23
CA ASN A 229 -7.93 2.97 -17.27
C ASN A 229 -9.07 2.19 -16.61
N SER A 230 -10.29 2.64 -16.81
CA SER A 230 -11.51 2.00 -16.32
C SER A 230 -12.26 1.32 -17.47
N ASN A 231 -12.91 0.19 -17.18
CA ASN A 231 -13.85 -0.42 -18.13
C ASN A 231 -15.23 0.26 -18.10
N VAL A 232 -15.42 1.28 -17.24
CA VAL A 232 -16.65 2.08 -17.18
C VAL A 232 -16.46 3.36 -17.97
N VAL A 233 -17.47 3.73 -18.75
CA VAL A 233 -17.46 4.96 -19.58
C VAL A 233 -17.26 6.19 -18.68
N GLY A 234 -16.30 7.05 -19.02
CA GLY A 234 -15.97 8.25 -18.25
C GLY A 234 -15.12 8.00 -17.00
N GLY A 235 -14.78 6.72 -16.67
CA GLY A 235 -13.98 6.37 -15.49
C GLY A 235 -12.47 6.52 -15.71
N SER A 236 -12.00 6.62 -16.96
CA SER A 236 -10.57 6.73 -17.27
C SER A 236 -10.07 8.15 -17.09
N THR A 237 -8.89 8.30 -16.45
CA THR A 237 -8.27 9.59 -16.21
C THR A 237 -6.77 9.51 -16.46
N ALA A 238 -6.16 10.66 -16.78
CA ALA A 238 -4.71 10.76 -16.91
C ALA A 238 -4.24 12.12 -16.38
N ALA A 239 -3.16 12.12 -15.62
CA ALA A 239 -2.55 13.32 -15.06
C ALA A 239 -1.04 13.31 -15.28
N THR A 240 -0.47 14.50 -15.54
CA THR A 240 0.98 14.70 -15.55
C THR A 240 1.33 15.70 -14.46
N VAL A 241 2.26 15.34 -13.61
CA VAL A 241 2.73 16.16 -12.50
C VAL A 241 4.20 16.47 -12.74
N VAL A 242 4.56 17.75 -12.70
CA VAL A 242 5.94 18.24 -12.75
C VAL A 242 6.19 18.99 -11.46
N MET A 243 7.27 18.64 -10.76
CA MET A 243 7.63 19.27 -9.50
C MET A 243 9.11 19.64 -9.50
N LEU A 244 9.41 20.81 -8.96
CA LEU A 244 10.75 21.23 -8.62
C LEU A 244 10.78 21.56 -7.13
N GLY A 245 11.75 21.02 -6.43
CA GLY A 245 11.87 21.18 -4.98
C GLY A 245 13.31 21.40 -4.55
N VAL A 246 13.46 22.03 -3.40
CA VAL A 246 14.74 22.24 -2.73
C VAL A 246 14.66 21.58 -1.36
N ARG A 247 15.68 20.82 -1.03
CA ARG A 247 15.84 20.22 0.30
C ARG A 247 17.04 20.85 0.98
N LEU A 248 16.79 21.46 2.13
CA LEU A 248 17.81 21.91 3.07
C LEU A 248 17.95 20.88 4.18
N GLN A 249 19.16 20.48 4.47
CA GLN A 249 19.47 19.54 5.57
C GLN A 249 20.67 20.08 6.35
N ARG A 250 20.72 19.75 7.63
CA ARG A 250 21.78 20.13 8.54
C ARG A 250 22.58 18.91 8.96
#